data_d84609e5b154bf349c09e55e63275633
#
_entry.id   d84609e5b154bf349c09e55e63275633
#
_cell.length_a   1.000
_cell.length_b   1.000
_cell.length_c   1.000
_cell.angle_alpha   90.00
_cell.angle_beta   90.00
_cell.angle_gamma   90.00
#
_symmetry.space_group_name_H-M   'P 1'
#
loop_
_entity.id
_entity.type
_entity.pdbx_description
1 polymer ?
#
loop_
_entity_poly.entity_id
_entity_poly.type
_entity_poly.pdbx_seq_one_letter_code
_entity_poly.pdbx_strand_id
1 'polypeptide(L)'
;MVASSQASVLWDRYRGQQYVPTPLIPPNYDHVTGAANDTTAIDRLLALAGGGAANAADSGSSAQVNWSVTDQQLCDTSRNASSDACVKRAMGQVMYTVLRFPQAGSYTLSLSHDDAGGLDLASDAGGPGYRDAPFQPVARLPRWTGQAAPETLTTYTTTQPNACVLARLTWNNWGTTNHYGLYWSGPGIVGTALVPASALLDPSVTQAANCIMPIDAANDSAALAPGAPSVLVPVLANDTAGNGGTLDAASVAVVTPPAAGSATCTAAGCTYTPPAGGLTASVTFTYRVCLAAPNQALCDVATVTIAPAAAGGVAAVPVGGREALAALSLLLGLAGIWQRRRRI
;
A
#
# COMPACT_ATOMS: atom_id res chain seq x y z
N MET A 1 -19.35 -0.78 31.79
CA MET A 1 -19.42 -0.76 30.33
C MET A 1 -18.37 -1.75 29.84
N VAL A 2 -18.81 -2.90 29.35
CA VAL A 2 -17.91 -3.87 28.71
C VAL A 2 -17.56 -3.25 27.37
N ALA A 3 -16.30 -2.85 27.16
CA ALA A 3 -15.83 -2.45 25.86
C ALA A 3 -16.07 -3.64 24.91
N SER A 4 -16.92 -3.45 23.91
CA SER A 4 -17.02 -4.40 22.81
C SER A 4 -15.61 -4.61 22.28
N SER A 5 -15.13 -5.86 22.25
CA SER A 5 -13.87 -6.20 21.61
C SER A 5 -13.99 -5.77 20.15
N GLN A 6 -13.37 -4.63 19.81
CA GLN A 6 -13.34 -4.16 18.44
C GLN A 6 -12.63 -5.24 17.62
N ALA A 7 -13.22 -5.62 16.52
CA ALA A 7 -12.66 -6.59 15.60
C ALA A 7 -11.36 -6.03 15.03
N SER A 8 -10.23 -6.60 15.41
CA SER A 8 -8.90 -6.07 15.07
C SER A 8 -8.27 -6.75 13.85
N VAL A 9 -8.79 -7.91 13.47
CA VAL A 9 -8.37 -8.70 12.31
C VAL A 9 -9.59 -9.02 11.48
N LEU A 10 -9.63 -8.55 10.25
CA LEU A 10 -10.66 -8.90 9.27
C LEU A 10 -10.14 -10.03 8.39
N TRP A 11 -11.00 -10.98 8.04
CA TRP A 11 -10.59 -12.10 7.23
C TRP A 11 -11.65 -12.50 6.20
N ASP A 12 -11.14 -12.98 5.05
CA ASP A 12 -11.89 -13.55 3.95
C ASP A 12 -11.43 -15.00 3.76
N ARG A 13 -12.38 -15.94 3.68
CA ARG A 13 -12.12 -17.37 3.58
C ARG A 13 -12.58 -17.91 2.24
N TYR A 14 -11.73 -18.75 1.65
CA TYR A 14 -11.94 -19.39 0.36
C TYR A 14 -11.92 -20.89 0.53
N ARG A 15 -12.84 -21.62 -0.09
CA ARG A 15 -13.02 -23.05 0.15
C ARG A 15 -13.00 -23.89 -1.11
N GLY A 16 -12.48 -25.10 -1.00
CA GLY A 16 -12.58 -26.18 -1.95
C GLY A 16 -12.24 -25.78 -3.39
N GLN A 17 -13.20 -25.89 -4.28
CA GLN A 17 -13.00 -25.65 -5.71
C GLN A 17 -12.71 -24.19 -6.09
N GLN A 18 -13.08 -23.21 -5.27
CA GLN A 18 -12.70 -21.80 -5.49
C GLN A 18 -11.19 -21.62 -5.30
N TYR A 19 -10.66 -22.36 -4.33
CA TYR A 19 -9.28 -22.22 -3.91
C TYR A 19 -8.33 -23.11 -4.72
N VAL A 20 -8.73 -24.37 -4.95
CA VAL A 20 -7.96 -25.33 -5.74
C VAL A 20 -8.84 -25.87 -6.87
N PRO A 21 -8.74 -25.33 -8.10
CA PRO A 21 -9.47 -25.89 -9.23
C PRO A 21 -9.04 -27.34 -9.48
N THR A 22 -9.99 -28.25 -9.59
CA THR A 22 -9.73 -29.53 -10.26
C THR A 22 -9.37 -29.25 -11.72
N PRO A 23 -8.22 -29.57 -12.24
CA PRO A 23 -7.42 -30.78 -12.10
C PRO A 23 -6.02 -30.58 -11.50
N LEU A 24 -5.76 -29.56 -10.70
CA LEU A 24 -4.43 -29.21 -10.22
C LEU A 24 -4.07 -29.81 -8.86
N ILE A 25 -4.95 -30.65 -8.29
CA ILE A 25 -4.54 -31.56 -7.24
C ILE A 25 -4.17 -32.87 -7.94
N PRO A 26 -2.88 -33.18 -8.11
CA PRO A 26 -2.51 -34.53 -8.51
C PRO A 26 -3.12 -35.48 -7.47
N PRO A 27 -3.73 -36.59 -7.85
CA PRO A 27 -4.28 -37.58 -6.91
C PRO A 27 -3.24 -38.13 -5.93
N ASN A 28 -1.96 -37.79 -6.11
CA ASN A 28 -0.83 -38.15 -5.30
C ASN A 28 0.00 -36.94 -4.88
N TYR A 29 -0.64 -35.82 -4.56
CA TYR A 29 0.07 -34.70 -3.97
C TYR A 29 0.64 -35.13 -2.61
N ASP A 30 1.89 -35.52 -2.64
CA ASP A 30 2.62 -35.96 -1.45
C ASP A 30 2.97 -34.72 -0.62
N HIS A 31 2.33 -34.55 0.51
CA HIS A 31 2.58 -33.48 1.46
C HIS A 31 4.05 -33.37 1.90
N VAL A 32 4.81 -34.44 1.71
CA VAL A 32 6.20 -34.55 2.13
C VAL A 32 7.16 -34.08 1.04
N THR A 33 6.76 -34.10 -0.22
CA THR A 33 7.64 -33.79 -1.36
C THR A 33 7.28 -32.53 -2.14
N GLY A 34 6.32 -31.75 -1.67
CA GLY A 34 6.06 -30.43 -2.25
C GLY A 34 7.38 -29.67 -2.39
N ALA A 35 7.72 -29.22 -3.61
CA ALA A 35 8.96 -28.50 -3.84
C ALA A 35 9.10 -27.41 -2.80
N ALA A 36 10.26 -27.29 -2.17
CA ALA A 36 10.52 -26.43 -1.02
C ALA A 36 10.20 -24.94 -1.24
N ASN A 37 9.77 -24.56 -2.45
CA ASN A 37 9.47 -23.21 -2.89
C ASN A 37 8.18 -23.09 -3.71
N ASP A 38 7.23 -24.02 -3.59
CA ASP A 38 5.96 -23.93 -4.32
C ASP A 38 5.02 -22.94 -3.63
N THR A 39 4.95 -21.73 -4.16
CA THR A 39 4.04 -20.66 -3.70
C THR A 39 2.68 -20.66 -4.40
N THR A 40 2.45 -21.59 -5.33
CA THR A 40 1.28 -21.59 -6.23
C THR A 40 -0.06 -21.48 -5.47
N ALA A 41 -0.17 -22.14 -4.33
CA ALA A 41 -1.39 -22.10 -3.52
C ALA A 41 -1.61 -20.73 -2.88
N ILE A 42 -0.53 -20.10 -2.39
CA ILE A 42 -0.59 -18.73 -1.82
C ILE A 42 -0.88 -17.73 -2.92
N ASP A 43 -0.20 -17.81 -4.06
CA ASP A 43 -0.39 -16.90 -5.19
C ASP A 43 -1.82 -16.95 -5.73
N ARG A 44 -2.38 -18.16 -5.80
CA ARG A 44 -3.79 -18.34 -6.20
C ARG A 44 -4.77 -17.78 -5.17
N LEU A 45 -4.50 -17.97 -3.90
CA LEU A 45 -5.30 -17.38 -2.82
C LEU A 45 -5.29 -15.85 -2.92
N LEU A 46 -4.12 -15.26 -3.16
CA LEU A 46 -3.98 -13.82 -3.33
C LEU A 46 -4.68 -13.31 -4.60
N ALA A 47 -4.66 -14.08 -5.68
CA ALA A 47 -5.39 -13.74 -6.91
C ALA A 47 -6.91 -13.75 -6.69
N LEU A 48 -7.44 -14.68 -5.89
CA LEU A 48 -8.84 -14.69 -5.49
C LEU A 48 -9.18 -13.48 -4.61
N ALA A 49 -8.30 -13.16 -3.67
CA ALA A 49 -8.47 -12.01 -2.77
C ALA A 49 -8.44 -10.67 -3.52
N GLY A 50 -7.70 -10.56 -4.62
CA GLY A 50 -7.68 -9.39 -5.50
C GLY A 50 -9.03 -9.06 -6.15
N GLY A 51 -9.97 -10.01 -6.19
CA GLY A 51 -11.38 -9.76 -6.56
C GLY A 51 -12.25 -9.25 -5.39
N GLY A 52 -11.64 -8.96 -4.24
CA GLY A 52 -12.31 -8.48 -3.03
C GLY A 52 -13.10 -9.57 -2.30
N ALA A 53 -13.84 -9.17 -1.27
CA ALA A 53 -14.64 -10.07 -0.46
C ALA A 53 -15.77 -10.78 -1.24
N ALA A 54 -16.13 -10.29 -2.44
CA ALA A 54 -17.16 -10.90 -3.28
C ALA A 54 -16.79 -12.33 -3.74
N ASN A 55 -15.49 -12.66 -3.79
CA ASN A 55 -15.01 -13.99 -4.14
C ASN A 55 -14.88 -14.93 -2.93
N ALA A 56 -15.00 -14.41 -1.71
CA ALA A 56 -14.88 -15.21 -0.51
C ALA A 56 -16.14 -16.08 -0.29
N ALA A 57 -15.93 -17.29 0.22
CA ALA A 57 -17.02 -18.16 0.65
C ALA A 57 -17.70 -17.64 1.92
N ASP A 58 -16.90 -17.07 2.81
CA ASP A 58 -17.36 -16.32 3.98
C ASP A 58 -16.29 -15.27 4.40
N SER A 59 -16.72 -14.32 5.22
CA SER A 59 -15.85 -13.27 5.77
C SER A 59 -16.24 -13.03 7.23
N GLY A 60 -15.30 -12.56 8.02
CA GLY A 60 -15.55 -12.28 9.43
C GLY A 60 -14.41 -11.50 10.07
N SER A 61 -14.40 -11.53 11.39
CA SER A 61 -13.43 -10.82 12.19
C SER A 61 -13.02 -11.60 13.43
N SER A 62 -11.83 -11.32 13.92
CA SER A 62 -11.31 -11.84 15.18
C SER A 62 -10.50 -10.79 15.92
N ALA A 63 -10.29 -11.00 17.22
CA ALA A 63 -9.47 -10.10 18.03
C ALA A 63 -7.97 -10.37 17.89
N GLN A 64 -7.58 -11.55 17.40
CA GLN A 64 -6.18 -11.98 17.30
C GLN A 64 -5.99 -12.86 16.06
N VAL A 65 -4.74 -12.98 15.63
CA VAL A 65 -4.29 -13.99 14.68
C VAL A 65 -3.81 -15.19 15.49
N ASN A 66 -4.75 -16.02 15.90
CA ASN A 66 -4.49 -17.21 16.69
C ASN A 66 -5.63 -18.21 16.53
N TRP A 67 -5.41 -19.22 15.70
CA TRP A 67 -6.35 -20.32 15.51
C TRP A 67 -5.67 -21.65 15.85
N SER A 68 -6.33 -22.45 16.65
CA SER A 68 -5.99 -23.85 16.88
C SER A 68 -7.31 -24.62 16.98
N VAL A 69 -7.77 -25.10 15.84
CA VAL A 69 -9.08 -25.71 15.70
C VAL A 69 -8.99 -26.98 14.89
N THR A 70 -9.93 -27.91 15.11
CA THR A 70 -10.08 -29.07 14.23
C THR A 70 -10.81 -28.67 12.94
N ASP A 71 -10.66 -29.46 11.90
CA ASP A 71 -11.42 -29.29 10.65
C ASP A 71 -12.91 -29.17 10.90
N GLN A 72 -13.46 -29.98 11.80
CA GLN A 72 -14.86 -29.95 12.16
C GLN A 72 -15.27 -28.60 12.77
N GLN A 73 -14.44 -28.03 13.65
CA GLN A 73 -14.71 -26.72 14.26
C GLN A 73 -14.67 -25.60 13.21
N LEU A 74 -13.74 -25.67 12.24
CA LEU A 74 -13.74 -24.73 11.11
C LEU A 74 -14.99 -24.87 10.25
N CYS A 75 -15.48 -26.08 10.08
CA CYS A 75 -16.71 -26.35 9.37
C CYS A 75 -17.96 -25.84 10.10
N ASP A 76 -18.04 -26.08 11.40
CA ASP A 76 -19.20 -25.72 12.21
C ASP A 76 -19.37 -24.21 12.42
N THR A 77 -18.26 -23.46 12.40
CA THR A 77 -18.28 -22.00 12.53
C THR A 77 -18.68 -21.29 11.24
N SER A 78 -18.76 -21.99 10.13
CA SER A 78 -19.13 -21.44 8.83
C SER A 78 -20.59 -21.72 8.51
N ARG A 79 -21.34 -20.68 8.22
CA ARG A 79 -22.80 -20.69 7.97
C ARG A 79 -23.26 -21.55 6.77
N ASN A 80 -22.35 -22.14 6.01
CA ASN A 80 -22.63 -22.95 4.84
C ASN A 80 -22.00 -24.36 4.92
N ALA A 81 -22.09 -24.97 6.09
CA ALA A 81 -21.67 -26.36 6.30
C ALA A 81 -22.59 -27.35 5.58
N SER A 82 -22.55 -27.40 4.25
CA SER A 82 -22.92 -28.66 3.59
C SER A 82 -21.79 -29.64 3.85
N SER A 83 -22.15 -30.85 4.27
CA SER A 83 -21.23 -31.91 4.64
C SER A 83 -20.13 -32.20 3.59
N ASP A 84 -20.38 -31.94 2.31
CA ASP A 84 -19.45 -32.12 1.22
C ASP A 84 -18.35 -31.05 1.14
N ALA A 85 -18.62 -29.80 1.52
CA ALA A 85 -17.62 -28.73 1.49
C ALA A 85 -16.57 -28.88 2.60
N CYS A 86 -16.97 -29.42 3.74
CA CYS A 86 -16.08 -29.72 4.86
C CYS A 86 -15.22 -30.95 4.64
N VAL A 87 -15.74 -31.94 3.94
CA VAL A 87 -15.01 -33.17 3.63
C VAL A 87 -13.88 -32.96 2.62
N LYS A 88 -13.92 -31.92 1.82
CA LYS A 88 -12.90 -31.61 0.81
C LYS A 88 -11.77 -30.69 1.29
N ARG A 89 -11.63 -30.48 2.55
CA ARG A 89 -10.46 -30.07 3.36
C ARG A 89 -9.57 -28.90 2.89
N ALA A 90 -9.63 -28.46 1.64
CA ALA A 90 -8.82 -27.34 1.17
C ALA A 90 -9.47 -26.02 1.59
N MET A 91 -8.74 -25.22 2.37
CA MET A 91 -9.17 -23.91 2.81
C MET A 91 -8.03 -22.90 2.70
N GLY A 92 -8.33 -21.75 2.12
CA GLY A 92 -7.45 -20.58 2.15
C GLY A 92 -8.10 -19.45 2.91
N GLN A 93 -7.33 -18.72 3.69
CA GLN A 93 -7.79 -17.55 4.40
C GLN A 93 -6.81 -16.41 4.21
N VAL A 94 -7.33 -15.22 3.89
CA VAL A 94 -6.56 -13.97 3.85
C VAL A 94 -7.05 -13.10 4.98
N MET A 95 -6.12 -12.62 5.78
CA MET A 95 -6.39 -11.81 6.96
C MET A 95 -5.72 -10.46 6.83
N TYR A 96 -6.37 -9.44 7.34
CA TYR A 96 -5.89 -8.05 7.30
C TYR A 96 -5.95 -7.45 8.69
N THR A 97 -4.91 -6.73 9.07
CA THR A 97 -4.85 -5.97 10.32
C THR A 97 -3.85 -4.84 10.18
N VAL A 98 -4.04 -3.76 10.91
CA VAL A 98 -2.96 -2.79 11.11
C VAL A 98 -2.17 -3.22 12.34
N LEU A 99 -0.92 -3.61 12.14
CA LEU A 99 -0.01 -4.06 13.19
C LEU A 99 0.69 -2.84 13.80
N ARG A 100 0.55 -2.65 15.13
CA ARG A 100 1.13 -1.55 15.87
C ARG A 100 2.27 -2.00 16.76
N PHE A 101 3.42 -1.35 16.64
CA PHE A 101 4.64 -1.61 17.43
C PHE A 101 4.71 -0.61 18.59
N PRO A 102 4.54 -1.04 19.85
CA PRO A 102 4.37 -0.11 20.97
C PRO A 102 5.63 0.66 21.35
N GLN A 103 6.81 0.16 21.02
CA GLN A 103 8.11 0.78 21.32
C GLN A 103 8.98 0.89 20.06
N ALA A 104 9.94 1.80 20.08
CA ALA A 104 11.00 1.82 19.08
C ALA A 104 11.94 0.60 19.25
N GLY A 105 12.46 0.10 18.13
CA GLY A 105 13.41 -1.00 18.08
C GLY A 105 13.08 -2.04 17.02
N SER A 106 13.80 -3.15 17.05
CA SER A 106 13.65 -4.25 16.08
C SER A 106 12.74 -5.34 16.64
N TYR A 107 11.75 -5.71 15.85
CA TYR A 107 10.80 -6.77 16.13
C TYR A 107 11.00 -7.92 15.14
N THR A 108 11.17 -9.13 15.64
CA THR A 108 11.12 -10.33 14.80
C THR A 108 9.69 -10.81 14.74
N LEU A 109 9.10 -10.85 13.53
CA LEU A 109 7.79 -11.43 13.27
C LEU A 109 7.94 -12.90 12.90
N SER A 110 7.12 -13.74 13.48
CA SER A 110 7.16 -15.19 13.28
C SER A 110 5.74 -15.75 13.15
N LEU A 111 5.61 -16.88 12.48
CA LEU A 111 4.33 -17.52 12.21
C LEU A 111 4.39 -18.99 12.65
N SER A 112 3.43 -19.43 13.46
CA SER A 112 3.08 -20.84 13.54
C SER A 112 2.00 -21.13 12.52
N HIS A 113 2.08 -22.24 11.81
CA HIS A 113 1.16 -22.52 10.71
C HIS A 113 1.01 -24.02 10.48
N ASP A 114 -0.12 -24.38 9.88
CA ASP A 114 -0.44 -25.69 9.36
C ASP A 114 -1.55 -25.51 8.30
N ASP A 115 -1.29 -25.62 6.99
CA ASP A 115 -0.01 -25.94 6.33
C ASP A 115 0.83 -24.68 6.00
N ALA A 116 0.58 -24.03 4.83
CA ALA A 116 1.36 -22.91 4.33
C ALA A 116 0.89 -21.56 4.87
N GLY A 117 1.79 -20.60 4.94
CA GLY A 117 1.48 -19.24 5.37
C GLY A 117 2.34 -18.18 4.70
N GLY A 118 1.94 -16.92 4.84
CA GLY A 118 2.68 -15.80 4.31
C GLY A 118 2.34 -14.49 5.00
N LEU A 119 3.20 -13.51 4.78
CA LEU A 119 3.05 -12.15 5.25
C LEU A 119 3.40 -11.18 4.13
N ASP A 120 2.52 -10.23 3.90
CA ASP A 120 2.76 -9.05 3.10
C ASP A 120 2.54 -7.81 3.95
N LEU A 121 3.29 -6.76 3.69
CA LEU A 121 3.16 -5.48 4.38
C LEU A 121 2.88 -4.37 3.37
N ALA A 122 2.11 -3.37 3.81
CA ALA A 122 1.90 -2.13 3.07
C ALA A 122 2.06 -0.93 4.00
N SER A 123 2.60 0.15 3.46
CA SER A 123 2.68 1.42 4.16
C SER A 123 1.34 2.15 4.09
N ASP A 124 0.37 1.69 4.87
CA ASP A 124 -0.99 2.19 4.86
C ASP A 124 -1.53 2.22 6.30
N ALA A 125 -2.39 3.18 6.59
CA ALA A 125 -3.05 3.33 7.90
C ALA A 125 -4.38 2.57 7.99
N GLY A 126 -4.70 1.75 7.00
CA GLY A 126 -6.02 1.16 6.83
C GLY A 126 -7.05 2.18 6.31
N GLY A 127 -8.30 1.78 6.28
CA GLY A 127 -9.42 2.54 5.74
C GLY A 127 -10.25 1.72 4.76
N PRO A 128 -11.25 2.30 4.10
CA PRO A 128 -12.19 1.55 3.25
C PRO A 128 -11.55 0.76 2.11
N GLY A 129 -10.35 1.17 1.64
CA GLY A 129 -9.60 0.52 0.56
C GLY A 129 -8.49 -0.43 1.03
N TYR A 130 -8.45 -0.83 2.28
CA TYR A 130 -7.35 -1.61 2.86
C TYR A 130 -6.99 -2.90 2.10
N ARG A 131 -7.96 -3.52 1.40
CA ARG A 131 -7.71 -4.75 0.61
C ARG A 131 -6.86 -4.50 -0.63
N ASP A 132 -6.95 -3.30 -1.19
CA ASP A 132 -6.29 -2.89 -2.43
C ASP A 132 -4.98 -2.11 -2.18
N ALA A 133 -4.54 -2.05 -0.91
CA ALA A 133 -3.29 -1.40 -0.54
C ALA A 133 -2.11 -2.03 -1.30
N PRO A 134 -1.04 -1.27 -1.58
CA PRO A 134 0.10 -1.75 -2.38
C PRO A 134 1.00 -2.71 -1.58
N PHE A 135 0.44 -3.86 -1.20
CA PHE A 135 1.14 -4.87 -0.43
C PHE A 135 2.41 -5.37 -1.12
N GLN A 136 3.49 -5.41 -0.37
CA GLN A 136 4.75 -5.99 -0.78
C GLN A 136 4.97 -7.33 -0.06
N PRO A 137 5.35 -8.40 -0.78
CA PRO A 137 5.62 -9.69 -0.17
C PRO A 137 6.85 -9.61 0.73
N VAL A 138 6.69 -10.07 1.97
CA VAL A 138 7.76 -10.12 2.97
C VAL A 138 8.25 -11.54 3.18
N ALA A 139 7.30 -12.47 3.33
CA ALA A 139 7.63 -13.88 3.54
C ALA A 139 6.59 -14.80 2.90
N ARG A 140 7.07 -15.93 2.41
CA ARG A 140 6.28 -17.05 1.90
C ARG A 140 6.80 -18.32 2.53
N LEU A 141 5.92 -19.04 3.22
CA LEU A 141 6.19 -20.33 3.82
C LEU A 141 5.39 -21.39 3.03
N PRO A 142 5.91 -21.88 1.91
CA PRO A 142 5.15 -22.74 0.99
C PRO A 142 5.06 -24.20 1.46
N ARG A 143 5.33 -24.45 2.72
CA ARG A 143 5.40 -25.82 3.25
C ARG A 143 4.01 -26.34 3.60
N TRP A 144 3.73 -27.52 3.11
CA TRP A 144 2.57 -28.34 3.48
C TRP A 144 2.84 -29.19 4.72
N THR A 145 3.55 -28.65 5.71
CA THR A 145 3.87 -29.34 6.95
C THR A 145 3.57 -28.43 8.11
N GLY A 146 2.80 -28.93 9.06
CA GLY A 146 2.50 -28.21 10.28
C GLY A 146 3.76 -27.78 11.01
N GLN A 147 3.88 -26.50 11.28
CA GLN A 147 4.96 -25.90 12.07
C GLN A 147 4.38 -25.25 13.33
N ALA A 148 4.29 -26.03 14.41
CA ALA A 148 3.72 -25.55 15.69
C ALA A 148 4.63 -24.53 16.37
N ALA A 149 5.96 -24.69 16.27
CA ALA A 149 6.90 -23.67 16.75
C ALA A 149 6.93 -22.48 15.76
N PRO A 150 6.87 -21.23 16.24
CA PRO A 150 6.89 -20.07 15.37
C PRO A 150 8.15 -20.01 14.50
N GLU A 151 7.97 -19.96 13.19
CA GLU A 151 9.04 -19.78 12.21
C GLU A 151 9.20 -18.30 11.87
N THR A 152 10.44 -17.79 11.85
CA THR A 152 10.73 -16.38 11.58
C THR A 152 10.36 -16.00 10.15
N LEU A 153 9.56 -14.96 10.00
CA LEU A 153 9.20 -14.36 8.71
C LEU A 153 10.16 -13.24 8.33
N THR A 154 10.36 -12.30 9.24
CA THR A 154 11.15 -11.08 9.00
C THR A 154 11.51 -10.38 10.29
N THR A 155 12.43 -9.44 10.20
CA THR A 155 12.68 -8.44 11.23
C THR A 155 12.19 -7.07 10.74
N TYR A 156 11.30 -6.46 11.51
CA TYR A 156 10.79 -5.11 11.26
C TYR A 156 11.40 -4.14 12.28
N THR A 157 12.02 -3.06 11.81
CA THR A 157 12.64 -2.08 12.68
C THR A 157 11.87 -0.76 12.63
N THR A 158 11.59 -0.21 13.81
CA THR A 158 10.95 1.09 13.98
C THR A 158 11.79 1.98 14.87
N THR A 159 11.82 3.27 14.61
CA THR A 159 12.58 4.26 15.38
C THR A 159 11.68 5.06 16.32
N GLN A 160 10.37 4.84 16.27
CA GLN A 160 9.39 5.55 17.10
C GLN A 160 8.39 4.59 17.73
N PRO A 161 7.88 4.88 18.94
CA PRO A 161 6.80 4.11 19.53
C PRO A 161 5.49 4.35 18.75
N ASN A 162 4.60 3.34 18.78
CA ASN A 162 3.32 3.35 18.04
C ASN A 162 3.46 3.43 16.52
N ALA A 163 4.59 2.97 15.98
CA ALA A 163 4.72 2.71 14.56
C ALA A 163 3.69 1.67 14.12
N CYS A 164 3.06 1.89 12.97
CA CYS A 164 2.09 0.95 12.41
C CYS A 164 2.44 0.56 10.98
N VAL A 165 1.95 -0.60 10.58
CA VAL A 165 2.02 -1.09 9.21
C VAL A 165 0.78 -1.92 8.92
N LEU A 166 0.19 -1.79 7.73
CA LEU A 166 -0.90 -2.66 7.31
C LEU A 166 -0.31 -4.01 6.92
N ALA A 167 -0.82 -5.06 7.54
CA ALA A 167 -0.39 -6.44 7.32
C ALA A 167 -1.50 -7.24 6.64
N ARG A 168 -1.11 -8.00 5.63
CA ARG A 168 -1.92 -9.05 4.99
C ARG A 168 -1.26 -10.39 5.25
N LEU A 169 -1.98 -11.29 5.92
CA LEU A 169 -1.52 -12.63 6.21
C LEU A 169 -2.31 -13.62 5.37
N THR A 170 -1.64 -14.65 4.90
CA THR A 170 -2.26 -15.76 4.16
C THR A 170 -2.09 -17.05 4.93
N TRP A 171 -3.12 -17.87 4.95
CA TRP A 171 -3.12 -19.18 5.53
C TRP A 171 -3.79 -20.18 4.60
N ASN A 172 -3.10 -21.27 4.35
CA ASN A 172 -3.59 -22.40 3.57
C ASN A 172 -3.59 -23.64 4.44
N ASN A 173 -4.72 -24.32 4.48
CA ASN A 173 -4.86 -25.58 5.18
C ASN A 173 -5.35 -26.68 4.27
N TRP A 174 -4.73 -27.85 4.41
CA TRP A 174 -5.09 -29.06 3.68
C TRP A 174 -5.41 -30.25 4.61
N GLY A 175 -5.06 -30.18 5.87
CA GLY A 175 -5.02 -31.32 6.79
C GLY A 175 -6.07 -31.35 7.88
N THR A 176 -5.89 -32.22 8.85
CA THR A 176 -6.83 -32.54 9.93
C THR A 176 -6.61 -31.78 11.21
N THR A 177 -5.41 -31.20 11.39
CA THR A 177 -5.05 -30.37 12.56
C THR A 177 -4.64 -29.02 12.04
N ASN A 178 -5.30 -27.98 12.53
CA ASN A 178 -5.12 -26.64 12.01
C ASN A 178 -4.63 -25.75 13.12
N HIS A 179 -3.52 -25.05 12.86
CA HIS A 179 -3.09 -23.94 13.69
C HIS A 179 -2.50 -22.83 12.85
N TYR A 180 -2.72 -21.63 13.30
CA TYR A 180 -2.18 -20.43 12.68
C TYR A 180 -2.05 -19.35 13.72
N GLY A 181 -0.85 -18.82 13.94
CA GLY A 181 -0.60 -17.80 14.95
C GLY A 181 0.51 -16.85 14.56
N LEU A 182 0.25 -15.54 14.71
CA LEU A 182 1.25 -14.50 14.52
C LEU A 182 1.95 -14.20 15.84
N TYR A 183 3.25 -14.35 15.84
CA TYR A 183 4.12 -14.13 16.99
C TYR A 183 5.13 -13.02 16.70
N TRP A 184 5.63 -12.45 17.77
CA TRP A 184 6.72 -11.49 17.73
C TRP A 184 7.67 -11.63 18.90
N SER A 185 8.88 -11.10 18.73
CA SER A 185 9.82 -10.79 19.81
C SER A 185 10.39 -9.40 19.56
N GLY A 186 10.84 -8.70 20.60
CA GLY A 186 11.38 -7.36 20.44
C GLY A 186 11.30 -6.54 21.72
N PRO A 187 11.41 -5.21 21.63
CA PRO A 187 11.44 -4.33 22.79
C PRO A 187 10.23 -4.52 23.72
N GLY A 188 10.52 -4.76 25.00
CA GLY A 188 9.49 -4.97 26.03
C GLY A 188 8.75 -6.30 25.96
N ILE A 189 9.15 -7.23 25.07
CA ILE A 189 8.55 -8.56 24.92
C ILE A 189 9.50 -9.61 25.47
N VAL A 190 8.99 -10.46 26.36
CA VAL A 190 9.77 -11.57 26.93
C VAL A 190 9.71 -12.76 25.99
N GLY A 191 10.84 -13.12 25.39
CA GLY A 191 10.93 -14.23 24.44
C GLY A 191 10.14 -14.00 23.15
N THR A 192 9.62 -15.09 22.58
CA THR A 192 8.67 -15.06 21.45
C THR A 192 7.26 -15.21 22.01
N ALA A 193 6.40 -14.22 21.78
CA ALA A 193 5.04 -14.16 22.30
C ALA A 193 4.02 -13.99 21.16
N LEU A 194 2.80 -14.46 21.36
CA LEU A 194 1.69 -14.18 20.47
C LEU A 194 1.45 -12.67 20.41
N VAL A 195 1.23 -12.12 19.22
CA VAL A 195 0.89 -10.70 19.05
C VAL A 195 -0.45 -10.43 19.75
N PRO A 196 -0.46 -9.54 20.76
CA PRO A 196 -1.67 -9.30 21.55
C PRO A 196 -2.72 -8.50 20.76
N ALA A 197 -3.99 -8.67 21.07
CA ALA A 197 -5.09 -7.93 20.45
C ALA A 197 -4.91 -6.41 20.49
N SER A 198 -4.25 -5.89 21.54
CA SER A 198 -3.95 -4.45 21.66
C SER A 198 -2.96 -3.90 20.63
N ALA A 199 -2.22 -4.78 19.99
CA ALA A 199 -1.27 -4.44 18.91
C ALA A 199 -1.84 -4.67 17.51
N LEU A 200 -3.05 -5.20 17.41
CA LEU A 200 -3.79 -5.44 16.18
C LEU A 200 -4.93 -4.44 16.10
N LEU A 201 -5.00 -3.65 15.04
CA LEU A 201 -6.02 -2.61 14.86
C LEU A 201 -6.88 -2.92 13.64
N ASP A 202 -8.13 -2.49 13.67
CA ASP A 202 -9.10 -2.69 12.59
C ASP A 202 -8.60 -2.05 11.28
N PRO A 203 -8.35 -2.82 10.22
CA PRO A 203 -7.84 -2.30 8.96
C PRO A 203 -8.89 -1.55 8.14
N SER A 204 -10.18 -1.71 8.43
CA SER A 204 -11.26 -1.03 7.70
C SER A 204 -11.44 0.44 8.10
N VAL A 205 -10.81 0.83 9.20
CA VAL A 205 -10.84 2.19 9.75
C VAL A 205 -9.45 2.81 9.63
N THR A 206 -9.38 4.04 9.15
CA THR A 206 -8.10 4.75 9.07
C THR A 206 -7.51 4.98 10.45
N GLN A 207 -6.32 4.46 10.68
CA GLN A 207 -5.60 4.51 11.97
C GLN A 207 -4.59 5.66 12.05
N ALA A 208 -4.57 6.58 11.08
CA ALA A 208 -3.57 7.66 11.00
C ALA A 208 -3.44 8.50 12.28
N ALA A 209 -4.52 8.68 13.05
CA ALA A 209 -4.48 9.41 14.33
C ALA A 209 -3.78 8.64 15.46
N ASN A 210 -3.66 7.30 15.35
CA ASN A 210 -3.14 6.41 16.39
C ASN A 210 -1.81 5.73 16.00
N CYS A 211 -1.35 6.00 14.79
CA CYS A 211 -0.22 5.34 14.17
C CYS A 211 0.79 6.35 13.63
N ILE A 212 2.06 6.05 13.76
CA ILE A 212 3.12 6.68 12.98
C ILE A 212 3.38 5.78 11.77
N MET A 213 3.01 6.26 10.59
CA MET A 213 3.17 5.48 9.36
C MET A 213 4.64 5.42 8.93
N PRO A 214 5.08 4.29 8.34
CA PRO A 214 6.48 4.14 7.95
C PRO A 214 6.89 5.02 6.76
N ILE A 215 5.98 5.27 5.83
CA ILE A 215 6.21 6.04 4.61
C ILE A 215 4.88 6.67 4.16
N ASP A 216 4.95 7.86 3.58
CA ASP A 216 3.81 8.57 3.00
C ASP A 216 4.29 9.22 1.68
N ALA A 217 3.86 8.68 0.56
CA ALA A 217 4.08 9.23 -0.76
C ALA A 217 2.93 10.18 -1.10
N ALA A 218 3.23 11.44 -1.26
CA ALA A 218 2.24 12.48 -1.52
C ALA A 218 2.06 12.70 -3.03
N ASN A 219 0.81 12.99 -3.44
CA ASN A 219 0.53 13.27 -4.84
C ASN A 219 1.25 14.51 -5.34
N ASP A 220 1.69 14.47 -6.59
CA ASP A 220 2.42 15.53 -7.27
C ASP A 220 1.65 16.11 -8.44
N SER A 221 2.05 17.31 -8.83
CA SER A 221 1.55 17.92 -10.05
C SER A 221 2.62 18.77 -10.74
N ALA A 222 2.58 18.80 -12.06
CA ALA A 222 3.42 19.69 -12.86
C ALA A 222 2.66 20.20 -14.08
N ALA A 223 3.11 21.35 -14.58
CA ALA A 223 2.60 21.91 -15.84
C ALA A 223 3.65 21.70 -16.94
N LEU A 224 3.21 21.15 -18.08
CA LEU A 224 4.05 21.01 -19.27
C LEU A 224 3.89 22.26 -20.14
N ALA A 225 4.99 23.01 -20.33
CA ALA A 225 4.99 24.18 -21.19
C ALA A 225 4.71 23.78 -22.66
N PRO A 226 4.02 24.65 -23.43
CA PRO A 226 3.78 24.41 -24.86
C PRO A 226 5.09 24.17 -25.61
N GLY A 227 5.16 23.06 -26.35
CA GLY A 227 6.35 22.67 -27.11
C GLY A 227 7.52 22.14 -26.30
N ALA A 228 7.40 22.01 -24.97
CA ALA A 228 8.43 21.39 -24.17
C ALA A 228 8.53 19.88 -24.47
N PRO A 229 9.76 19.35 -24.66
CA PRO A 229 9.95 17.93 -24.97
C PRO A 229 9.66 17.02 -23.77
N SER A 230 9.73 17.53 -22.57
CA SER A 230 9.45 16.79 -21.32
C SER A 230 9.32 17.73 -20.12
N VAL A 231 8.87 17.20 -19.00
CA VAL A 231 8.89 17.85 -17.69
C VAL A 231 9.39 16.88 -16.61
N LEU A 232 10.32 17.32 -15.77
CA LEU A 232 10.77 16.60 -14.59
C LEU A 232 9.92 17.01 -13.39
N VAL A 233 9.39 16.03 -12.68
CA VAL A 233 8.64 16.19 -11.43
C VAL A 233 9.50 15.63 -10.30
N PRO A 234 9.94 16.44 -9.33
CA PRO A 234 10.75 15.99 -8.20
C PRO A 234 9.83 15.32 -7.14
N VAL A 235 9.31 14.14 -7.48
CA VAL A 235 8.27 13.44 -6.71
C VAL A 235 8.61 13.17 -5.24
N LEU A 236 9.89 13.12 -4.88
CA LEU A 236 10.31 12.91 -3.49
C LEU A 236 10.30 14.19 -2.62
N ALA A 237 9.98 15.35 -3.20
CA ALA A 237 10.10 16.62 -2.50
C ALA A 237 9.05 16.82 -1.38
N ASN A 238 7.89 16.18 -1.51
CA ASN A 238 6.77 16.21 -0.59
C ASN A 238 6.51 14.85 0.09
N ASP A 239 7.25 13.82 -0.29
CA ASP A 239 7.17 12.49 0.33
C ASP A 239 7.89 12.48 1.68
N THR A 240 7.40 11.68 2.60
CA THR A 240 7.99 11.55 3.93
C THR A 240 8.22 10.10 4.32
N ALA A 241 9.36 9.87 4.96
CA ALA A 241 9.61 8.62 5.67
C ALA A 241 9.28 8.83 7.15
N GLY A 242 8.24 8.15 7.63
CA GLY A 242 7.92 8.10 9.05
C GLY A 242 8.88 7.22 9.83
N ASN A 243 8.67 7.10 11.13
CA ASN A 243 9.46 6.27 12.03
C ASN A 243 10.98 6.54 12.02
N GLY A 244 11.41 7.75 11.60
CA GLY A 244 12.83 8.08 11.44
C GLY A 244 13.54 7.29 10.35
N GLY A 245 12.80 6.66 9.46
CA GLY A 245 13.33 6.02 8.26
C GLY A 245 13.84 7.04 7.24
N THR A 246 14.37 6.55 6.15
CA THR A 246 14.77 7.34 4.98
C THR A 246 14.17 6.75 3.73
N LEU A 247 13.78 7.60 2.78
CA LEU A 247 13.34 7.15 1.47
C LEU A 247 14.54 6.61 0.69
N ASP A 248 14.32 5.50 -0.01
CA ASP A 248 15.28 5.02 -1.01
C ASP A 248 14.96 5.65 -2.36
N ALA A 249 15.65 6.73 -2.69
CA ALA A 249 15.45 7.41 -3.97
C ALA A 249 15.70 6.51 -5.19
N ALA A 250 16.52 5.45 -5.06
CA ALA A 250 16.76 4.50 -6.14
C ALA A 250 15.56 3.55 -6.37
N SER A 251 14.65 3.45 -5.41
CA SER A 251 13.45 2.62 -5.51
C SER A 251 12.32 3.25 -6.33
N VAL A 252 12.44 4.55 -6.67
CA VAL A 252 11.40 5.29 -7.40
C VAL A 252 11.18 4.68 -8.78
N ALA A 253 9.95 4.22 -9.03
CA ALA A 253 9.60 3.54 -10.27
C ALA A 253 8.15 3.83 -10.67
N VAL A 254 7.88 3.88 -11.99
CA VAL A 254 6.50 3.98 -12.50
C VAL A 254 5.75 2.68 -12.21
N VAL A 255 4.56 2.77 -11.65
CA VAL A 255 3.64 1.64 -11.40
C VAL A 255 2.58 1.56 -12.48
N THR A 256 1.85 2.65 -12.70
CA THR A 256 0.87 2.75 -13.78
C THR A 256 1.34 3.81 -14.78
N PRO A 257 1.61 3.46 -16.03
CA PRO A 257 2.05 4.43 -17.02
C PRO A 257 0.92 5.41 -17.39
N PRO A 258 1.24 6.60 -17.91
CA PRO A 258 0.24 7.56 -18.37
C PRO A 258 -0.50 7.03 -19.61
N ALA A 259 -1.78 7.41 -19.74
CA ALA A 259 -2.62 7.03 -20.91
C ALA A 259 -2.12 7.62 -22.22
N ALA A 260 -1.35 8.71 -22.20
CA ALA A 260 -0.73 9.35 -23.36
C ALA A 260 0.69 9.82 -23.02
N GLY A 261 1.63 9.65 -23.95
CA GLY A 261 3.05 9.93 -23.71
C GLY A 261 3.74 8.79 -22.95
N SER A 262 4.82 9.11 -22.24
CA SER A 262 5.55 8.15 -21.43
C SER A 262 6.09 8.81 -20.16
N ALA A 263 6.31 8.01 -19.13
CA ALA A 263 6.96 8.44 -17.89
C ALA A 263 8.12 7.50 -17.55
N THR A 264 9.21 8.06 -17.04
CA THR A 264 10.36 7.31 -16.52
C THR A 264 10.79 7.94 -15.21
N CYS A 265 11.11 7.13 -14.19
CA CYS A 265 11.53 7.61 -12.88
C CYS A 265 12.99 7.23 -12.60
N THR A 266 13.66 8.09 -11.87
CA THR A 266 15.03 7.91 -11.36
C THR A 266 15.10 8.49 -9.95
N ALA A 267 16.26 8.43 -9.30
CA ALA A 267 16.49 9.06 -8.01
C ALA A 267 16.27 10.61 -8.00
N ALA A 268 16.30 11.25 -9.16
CA ALA A 268 16.05 12.69 -9.29
C ALA A 268 14.56 13.07 -9.40
N GLY A 269 13.69 12.07 -9.57
CA GLY A 269 12.24 12.24 -9.78
C GLY A 269 11.75 11.55 -11.05
N CYS A 270 10.53 11.85 -11.45
CA CYS A 270 9.87 11.27 -12.62
C CYS A 270 9.82 12.26 -13.78
N THR A 271 10.31 11.86 -14.94
CA THR A 271 10.26 12.65 -16.18
C THR A 271 9.11 12.17 -17.05
N TYR A 272 8.20 13.08 -17.35
CA TYR A 272 7.11 12.84 -18.32
C TYR A 272 7.50 13.39 -19.69
N THR A 273 7.29 12.58 -20.72
CA THR A 273 7.48 12.94 -22.15
C THR A 273 6.13 12.87 -22.84
N PRO A 274 5.63 13.99 -23.43
CA PRO A 274 4.33 14.01 -24.11
C PRO A 274 4.37 13.22 -25.43
N PRO A 275 3.19 12.84 -25.97
CA PRO A 275 3.09 12.29 -27.31
C PRO A 275 3.46 13.33 -28.38
N ALA A 276 3.72 12.87 -29.61
CA ALA A 276 3.89 13.76 -30.76
C ALA A 276 2.64 14.66 -30.91
N GLY A 277 2.86 15.97 -30.90
CA GLY A 277 1.75 16.96 -30.93
C GLY A 277 1.49 17.63 -29.57
N GLY A 278 2.15 17.18 -28.50
CA GLY A 278 2.06 17.79 -27.18
C GLY A 278 0.89 17.27 -26.35
N LEU A 279 0.64 17.91 -25.22
CA LEU A 279 -0.40 17.57 -24.28
C LEU A 279 -1.59 18.54 -24.42
N THR A 280 -2.79 18.03 -24.70
CA THR A 280 -4.02 18.81 -24.87
C THR A 280 -4.96 18.72 -23.67
N ALA A 281 -4.82 17.71 -22.85
CA ALA A 281 -5.58 17.49 -21.62
C ALA A 281 -4.65 16.94 -20.54
N SER A 282 -5.03 17.07 -19.27
CA SER A 282 -4.25 16.50 -18.17
C SER A 282 -4.18 14.98 -18.26
N VAL A 283 -3.02 14.44 -17.94
CA VAL A 283 -2.76 13.00 -17.80
C VAL A 283 -2.25 12.69 -16.41
N THR A 284 -2.48 11.47 -15.96
CA THR A 284 -1.97 10.98 -14.69
C THR A 284 -1.17 9.70 -14.90
N PHE A 285 -0.20 9.47 -14.03
CA PHE A 285 0.48 8.20 -13.86
C PHE A 285 0.78 8.00 -12.37
N THR A 286 1.11 6.80 -11.96
CA THR A 286 1.49 6.55 -10.57
C THR A 286 2.95 6.13 -10.47
N TYR A 287 3.59 6.52 -9.39
CA TYR A 287 4.92 6.06 -9.02
C TYR A 287 4.89 5.40 -7.65
N ARG A 288 5.91 4.61 -7.37
CA ARG A 288 6.19 3.99 -6.08
C ARG A 288 7.52 4.49 -5.57
N VAL A 289 7.61 4.68 -4.25
CA VAL A 289 8.84 4.87 -3.50
C VAL A 289 8.85 3.92 -2.30
N CYS A 290 10.03 3.44 -1.90
CA CYS A 290 10.20 2.52 -0.78
C CYS A 290 11.14 3.13 0.27
N LEU A 291 11.14 2.54 1.48
CA LEU A 291 12.14 2.87 2.50
C LEU A 291 13.50 2.28 2.13
N ALA A 292 14.56 2.93 2.61
CA ALA A 292 15.90 2.35 2.60
C ALA A 292 16.01 1.17 3.59
N ALA A 293 17.12 0.43 3.51
CA ALA A 293 17.40 -0.68 4.44
C ALA A 293 17.24 -0.23 5.90
N PRO A 294 16.73 -1.09 6.79
CA PRO A 294 16.37 -2.50 6.59
C PRO A 294 14.93 -2.75 6.12
N ASN A 295 14.13 -1.71 5.91
CA ASN A 295 12.68 -1.82 5.67
C ASN A 295 12.29 -1.66 4.18
N GLN A 296 13.12 -2.13 3.24
CA GLN A 296 12.93 -1.92 1.79
C GLN A 296 11.65 -2.53 1.22
N ALA A 297 11.02 -3.46 1.94
CA ALA A 297 9.72 -4.01 1.55
C ALA A 297 8.55 -3.04 1.75
N LEU A 298 8.74 -1.97 2.52
CA LEU A 298 7.71 -0.98 2.76
C LEU A 298 7.80 0.11 1.70
N CYS A 299 6.78 0.17 0.86
CA CYS A 299 6.65 1.11 -0.23
C CYS A 299 5.29 1.77 -0.17
N ASP A 300 5.21 2.96 -0.74
CA ASP A 300 3.95 3.65 -0.96
C ASP A 300 3.85 4.14 -2.39
N VAL A 301 2.62 4.44 -2.83
CA VAL A 301 2.30 4.80 -4.22
C VAL A 301 1.56 6.12 -4.23
N ALA A 302 2.01 7.05 -5.07
CA ALA A 302 1.32 8.31 -5.28
C ALA A 302 1.06 8.61 -6.76
N THR A 303 0.17 9.55 -7.01
CA THR A 303 -0.25 9.97 -8.34
C THR A 303 0.46 11.25 -8.76
N VAL A 304 1.01 11.25 -9.97
CA VAL A 304 1.51 12.46 -10.63
C VAL A 304 0.49 12.92 -11.66
N THR A 305 0.09 14.19 -11.57
CA THR A 305 -0.78 14.85 -12.55
C THR A 305 0.01 15.83 -13.40
N ILE A 306 0.03 15.62 -14.70
CA ILE A 306 0.62 16.56 -15.65
C ILE A 306 -0.49 17.29 -16.39
N ALA A 307 -0.53 18.61 -16.25
CA ALA A 307 -1.46 19.48 -16.97
C ALA A 307 -0.73 20.24 -18.08
N PRO A 308 -1.38 20.49 -19.23
CA PRO A 308 -0.84 21.45 -20.20
C PRO A 308 -0.79 22.84 -19.53
N ALA A 309 0.36 23.50 -19.56
CA ALA A 309 0.41 24.90 -19.14
C ALA A 309 -0.47 25.74 -20.06
N ALA A 310 -1.24 26.66 -19.47
CA ALA A 310 -1.96 27.63 -20.27
C ALA A 310 -0.97 28.31 -21.21
N ALA A 311 -1.26 28.31 -22.51
CA ALA A 311 -0.52 29.15 -23.46
C ALA A 311 -0.58 30.56 -22.87
N GLY A 312 0.56 31.09 -22.44
CA GLY A 312 0.62 32.44 -21.90
C GLY A 312 0.02 33.35 -22.99
N GLY A 313 -1.24 33.74 -22.79
CA GLY A 313 -1.82 34.77 -23.62
C GLY A 313 -0.86 35.93 -23.46
N VAL A 314 -0.13 36.31 -24.49
CA VAL A 314 0.44 37.66 -24.55
C VAL A 314 -0.74 38.56 -24.22
N ALA A 315 -0.74 39.11 -22.99
CA ALA A 315 -1.71 40.15 -22.67
C ALA A 315 -1.65 41.10 -23.85
N ALA A 316 -2.73 41.18 -24.64
CA ALA A 316 -2.80 42.12 -25.72
C ALA A 316 -2.45 43.45 -25.04
N VAL A 317 -1.26 43.96 -25.34
CA VAL A 317 -0.93 45.32 -24.89
C VAL A 317 -2.05 46.13 -25.56
N PRO A 318 -2.95 46.77 -24.75
CA PRO A 318 -3.96 47.59 -25.35
C PRO A 318 -3.17 48.64 -26.14
N VAL A 319 -3.18 48.50 -27.44
CA VAL A 319 -2.68 49.56 -28.32
C VAL A 319 -3.68 50.67 -28.10
N GLY A 320 -3.36 51.48 -27.08
CA GLY A 320 -4.18 52.58 -26.70
C GLY A 320 -4.47 53.39 -27.95
N GLY A 321 -5.75 53.46 -28.27
CA GLY A 321 -6.21 54.31 -29.33
C GLY A 321 -5.63 55.72 -29.13
N ARG A 322 -5.70 56.55 -30.14
CA ARG A 322 -5.17 57.94 -30.13
C ARG A 322 -5.44 58.74 -28.82
N GLU A 323 -6.39 58.31 -28.02
CA GLU A 323 -6.73 58.85 -26.72
C GLU A 323 -5.72 58.58 -25.58
N ALA A 324 -5.02 57.41 -25.61
CA ALA A 324 -3.99 57.09 -24.61
C ALA A 324 -2.70 57.89 -24.86
N LEU A 325 -2.40 58.21 -26.11
CA LEU A 325 -1.30 59.08 -26.50
C LEU A 325 -1.59 60.55 -26.13
N ALA A 326 -2.84 60.97 -26.17
CA ALA A 326 -3.25 62.29 -25.76
C ALA A 326 -3.13 62.50 -24.24
N ALA A 327 -3.48 61.47 -23.42
CA ALA A 327 -3.32 61.50 -21.97
C ALA A 327 -1.86 61.57 -21.53
N LEU A 328 -0.96 60.85 -22.22
CA LEU A 328 0.47 60.85 -21.91
C LEU A 328 1.11 62.22 -22.28
N SER A 329 0.66 62.86 -23.37
CA SER A 329 1.14 64.18 -23.79
C SER A 329 0.68 65.25 -22.80
N LEU A 330 -0.52 65.13 -22.23
CA LEU A 330 -1.06 66.05 -21.24
C LEU A 330 -0.30 65.96 -19.92
N LEU A 331 0.08 64.78 -19.49
CA LEU A 331 0.87 64.57 -18.26
C LEU A 331 2.31 65.07 -18.40
N LEU A 332 2.92 64.92 -19.51
CA LEU A 332 4.27 65.46 -19.81
C LEU A 332 4.24 66.97 -19.94
N GLY A 333 3.17 67.58 -20.50
CA GLY A 333 2.93 69.02 -20.56
C GLY A 333 2.79 69.63 -19.18
N LEU A 334 2.05 69.04 -18.28
CA LEU A 334 1.85 69.54 -16.91
C LEU A 334 3.12 69.41 -16.06
N ALA A 335 3.92 68.35 -16.21
CA ALA A 335 5.23 68.23 -15.56
C ALA A 335 6.22 69.30 -16.01
N GLY A 336 6.20 69.70 -17.27
CA GLY A 336 7.04 70.79 -17.83
C GLY A 336 6.68 72.17 -17.27
N ILE A 337 5.39 72.43 -17.02
CA ILE A 337 4.89 73.70 -16.46
C ILE A 337 5.24 73.77 -14.93
N TRP A 338 5.20 72.64 -14.24
CA TRP A 338 5.53 72.60 -12.81
C TRP A 338 7.02 72.80 -12.53
N GLN A 339 7.92 72.37 -13.40
CA GLN A 339 9.37 72.65 -13.28
C GLN A 339 9.71 74.09 -13.61
N ARG A 340 8.98 74.77 -14.48
CA ARG A 340 9.21 76.20 -14.75
C ARG A 340 8.85 77.15 -13.63
N ARG A 341 7.90 76.80 -12.75
CA ARG A 341 7.49 77.61 -11.58
C ARG A 341 8.44 77.49 -10.38
N ARG A 342 9.42 76.60 -10.38
CA ARG A 342 10.41 76.48 -9.30
C ARG A 342 11.74 77.20 -9.58
N ARG A 343 11.82 78.01 -10.65
CA ARG A 343 13.02 78.78 -11.00
C ARG A 343 12.76 80.27 -11.10
N ILE A 344 11.89 80.79 -10.24
CA ILE A 344 11.79 82.24 -10.00
C ILE A 344 11.80 82.40 -8.47
#